data_c22ffef06c3e35cffa6ac502d17e45c3
#
_entry.id   c22ffef06c3e35cffa6ac502d17e45c3
#
_cell.length_a   1.000
_cell.length_b   1.000
_cell.length_c   1.000
_cell.angle_alpha   90.00
_cell.angle_beta   90.00
_cell.angle_gamma   90.00
#
_symmetry.space_group_name_H-M   'P 1'
#
loop_
_entity.id
_entity.type
_entity.pdbx_description
1 polymer ?
#
loop_
_entity_poly.entity_id
_entity_poly.type
_entity_poly.pdbx_seq_one_letter_code
_entity_poly.pdbx_strand_id
1 'polypeptide(L)'
;MTLKNLKQGLAVAAVLCISTAAVAQNSLFLRDSPLASVTGAELDALLNQINVTLDTAEINMPVTWETQDRRLTSVWTVTEDYQKQDLSCRKMTLETVKAGETSRVTYGFCKMDENWLFDLE
;
A
#
# COMPACT_ATOMS: atom_id res chain seq x y z
N MET A 1 -24.73 26.69 25.98
CA MET A 1 -24.10 25.43 26.32
C MET A 1 -24.27 24.35 25.24
N THR A 2 -25.42 24.25 24.63
CA THR A 2 -25.71 23.28 23.55
C THR A 2 -24.86 23.51 22.29
N LEU A 3 -24.50 24.75 21.98
CA LEU A 3 -23.70 25.10 20.81
C LEU A 3 -22.25 24.57 20.87
N LYS A 4 -21.66 24.46 22.06
CA LYS A 4 -20.30 23.92 22.22
C LYS A 4 -20.23 22.44 21.92
N ASN A 5 -21.25 21.68 22.29
CA ASN A 5 -21.30 20.25 22.04
C ASN A 5 -21.47 19.91 20.55
N LEU A 6 -22.21 20.76 19.82
CA LEU A 6 -22.38 20.59 18.37
C LEU A 6 -21.09 20.83 17.61
N LYS A 7 -20.28 21.79 18.02
CA LYS A 7 -18.97 22.04 17.38
C LYS A 7 -18.00 20.89 17.57
N GLN A 8 -17.99 20.23 18.73
CA GLN A 8 -17.14 19.10 19.00
C GLN A 8 -17.53 17.88 18.15
N GLY A 9 -18.82 17.66 17.96
CA GLY A 9 -19.30 16.56 17.12
C GLY A 9 -18.89 16.70 15.66
N LEU A 10 -18.91 17.91 15.12
CA LEU A 10 -18.50 18.17 13.74
C LEU A 10 -17.00 17.93 13.51
N ALA A 11 -16.16 18.28 14.48
CA ALA A 11 -14.72 18.07 14.38
C ALA A 11 -14.36 16.58 14.30
N VAL A 12 -15.04 15.72 15.07
CA VAL A 12 -14.81 14.27 15.07
C VAL A 12 -15.21 13.66 13.72
N ALA A 13 -16.30 14.09 13.13
CA ALA A 13 -16.75 13.60 11.83
C ALA A 13 -15.74 13.92 10.72
N ALA A 14 -15.13 15.10 10.73
CA ALA A 14 -14.12 15.48 9.74
C ALA A 14 -12.86 14.59 9.78
N VAL A 15 -12.39 14.22 10.98
CA VAL A 15 -11.22 13.33 11.14
C VAL A 15 -11.48 11.95 10.57
N LEU A 16 -12.68 11.40 10.77
CA LEU A 16 -13.04 10.07 10.23
C LEU A 16 -13.05 10.06 8.70
N CYS A 17 -13.50 11.13 8.05
CA CYS A 17 -13.49 11.22 6.59
C CYS A 17 -12.08 11.21 6.01
N ILE A 18 -11.12 11.89 6.64
CA ILE A 18 -9.72 11.93 6.20
C ILE A 18 -9.09 10.53 6.26
N SER A 19 -9.34 9.76 7.33
CA SER A 19 -8.80 8.40 7.48
C SER A 19 -9.29 7.46 6.37
N THR A 20 -10.56 7.55 6.00
CA THR A 20 -11.16 6.72 4.94
C THR A 20 -10.51 7.00 3.58
N ALA A 21 -10.26 8.26 3.25
CA ALA A 21 -9.63 8.64 1.99
C ALA A 21 -8.19 8.09 1.87
N ALA A 22 -7.40 8.11 2.95
CA ALA A 22 -6.03 7.62 2.96
C ALA A 22 -5.97 6.10 2.68
N VAL A 23 -6.88 5.30 3.27
CA VAL A 23 -6.94 3.86 3.04
C VAL A 23 -7.29 3.54 1.58
N ALA A 24 -8.26 4.24 1.00
CA ALA A 24 -8.66 4.03 -0.39
C ALA A 24 -7.50 4.33 -1.36
N GLN A 25 -6.71 5.38 -1.10
CA GLN A 25 -5.59 5.76 -1.94
C GLN A 25 -4.48 4.71 -1.94
N ASN A 26 -4.21 4.06 -0.81
CA ASN A 26 -3.13 3.08 -0.69
C ASN A 26 -3.38 1.78 -1.46
N SER A 27 -4.61 1.47 -1.84
CA SER A 27 -4.94 0.24 -2.57
C SER A 27 -5.09 0.43 -4.07
N LEU A 28 -5.01 1.66 -4.59
CA LEU A 28 -5.23 1.95 -6.01
C LEU A 28 -4.27 1.21 -6.93
N PHE A 29 -3.01 1.05 -6.54
CA PHE A 29 -2.00 0.42 -7.39
C PHE A 29 -2.27 -1.06 -7.65
N LEU A 30 -3.11 -1.71 -6.85
CA LEU A 30 -3.42 -3.13 -7.02
C LEU A 30 -4.41 -3.40 -8.17
N ARG A 31 -5.06 -2.38 -8.71
CA ARG A 31 -6.14 -2.53 -9.71
C ARG A 31 -5.75 -3.34 -10.94
N ASP A 32 -4.53 -3.17 -11.42
CA ASP A 32 -4.04 -3.81 -12.63
C ASP A 32 -3.20 -5.04 -12.34
N SER A 33 -3.27 -5.56 -11.13
CA SER A 33 -2.49 -6.68 -10.65
C SER A 33 -3.41 -7.84 -10.26
N PRO A 34 -2.96 -9.10 -10.36
CA PRO A 34 -3.71 -10.24 -9.79
C PRO A 34 -4.01 -10.06 -8.30
N LEU A 35 -3.25 -9.23 -7.58
CA LEU A 35 -3.49 -8.92 -6.18
C LEU A 35 -4.79 -8.15 -5.95
N ALA A 36 -5.42 -7.62 -7.00
CA ALA A 36 -6.72 -6.95 -6.90
C ALA A 36 -7.83 -7.86 -6.39
N SER A 37 -7.65 -9.18 -6.49
CA SER A 37 -8.62 -10.15 -5.98
C SER A 37 -8.53 -10.39 -4.47
N VAL A 38 -7.50 -9.87 -3.81
CA VAL A 38 -7.34 -9.98 -2.35
C VAL A 38 -8.27 -9.00 -1.66
N THR A 39 -9.05 -9.48 -0.68
CA THR A 39 -10.06 -8.66 0.00
C THR A 39 -10.05 -8.88 1.51
N GLY A 40 -10.78 -8.04 2.24
CA GLY A 40 -11.01 -8.18 3.68
C GLY A 40 -9.74 -8.10 4.52
N ALA A 41 -9.65 -8.93 5.54
CA ALA A 41 -8.51 -8.95 6.46
C ALA A 41 -7.20 -9.34 5.75
N GLU A 42 -7.29 -10.13 4.71
CA GLU A 42 -6.12 -10.52 3.91
C GLU A 42 -5.57 -9.32 3.14
N LEU A 43 -6.43 -8.44 2.64
CA LEU A 43 -6.01 -7.19 2.00
C LEU A 43 -5.30 -6.27 3.00
N ASP A 44 -5.84 -6.15 4.20
CA ASP A 44 -5.22 -5.35 5.25
C ASP A 44 -3.82 -5.86 5.58
N ALA A 45 -3.66 -7.17 5.68
CA ALA A 45 -2.37 -7.81 5.92
C ALA A 45 -1.40 -7.57 4.76
N LEU A 46 -1.90 -7.65 3.52
CA LEU A 46 -1.11 -7.38 2.33
C LEU A 46 -0.58 -5.95 2.32
N LEU A 47 -1.43 -4.97 2.53
CA LEU A 47 -1.05 -3.56 2.53
C LEU A 47 -0.06 -3.24 3.66
N ASN A 48 -0.27 -3.83 4.84
CA ASN A 48 0.66 -3.68 5.95
C ASN A 48 2.03 -4.27 5.61
N GLN A 49 2.07 -5.44 4.99
CA GLN A 49 3.33 -6.08 4.63
C GLN A 49 4.07 -5.29 3.54
N ILE A 50 3.35 -4.67 2.62
CA ILE A 50 3.96 -3.79 1.61
C ILE A 50 4.62 -2.59 2.31
N ASN A 51 3.95 -1.97 3.27
CA ASN A 51 4.54 -0.86 4.04
C ASN A 51 5.80 -1.30 4.80
N VAL A 52 5.76 -2.44 5.45
CA VAL A 52 6.92 -2.98 6.18
C VAL A 52 8.07 -3.27 5.22
N THR A 53 7.78 -3.85 4.08
CA THR A 53 8.80 -4.17 3.06
C THR A 53 9.44 -2.88 2.53
N LEU A 54 8.65 -1.86 2.23
CA LEU A 54 9.17 -0.58 1.77
C LEU A 54 10.04 0.11 2.84
N ASP A 55 9.71 -0.08 4.13
CA ASP A 55 10.50 0.49 5.22
C ASP A 55 11.83 -0.26 5.44
N THR A 56 11.86 -1.57 5.26
CA THR A 56 12.95 -2.41 5.79
C THR A 56 13.75 -3.16 4.73
N ALA A 57 13.21 -3.38 3.53
CA ALA A 57 13.88 -4.20 2.54
C ALA A 57 15.14 -3.53 1.99
N GLU A 58 16.20 -4.31 1.82
CA GLU A 58 17.39 -3.88 1.11
C GLU A 58 17.15 -3.93 -0.38
N ILE A 59 17.82 -3.07 -1.13
CA ILE A 59 17.69 -3.02 -2.59
C ILE A 59 18.13 -4.37 -3.18
N ASN A 60 17.31 -4.90 -4.09
CA ASN A 60 17.53 -6.16 -4.81
C ASN A 60 17.43 -7.41 -3.94
N MET A 61 16.88 -7.31 -2.73
CA MET A 61 16.62 -8.46 -1.85
C MET A 61 15.13 -8.82 -1.93
N PRO A 62 14.78 -9.97 -2.53
CA PRO A 62 13.37 -10.33 -2.70
C PRO A 62 12.70 -10.71 -1.37
N VAL A 63 11.43 -10.32 -1.24
CA VAL A 63 10.56 -10.67 -0.13
C VAL A 63 9.35 -11.42 -0.70
N THR A 64 9.06 -12.60 -0.18
CA THR A 64 7.95 -13.41 -0.67
C THR A 64 6.72 -13.22 0.23
N TRP A 65 5.57 -13.04 -0.41
CA TRP A 65 4.27 -12.99 0.25
C TRP A 65 3.31 -13.94 -0.44
N GLU A 66 2.43 -14.58 0.31
CA GLU A 66 1.40 -15.46 -0.28
C GLU A 66 0.10 -15.39 0.51
N THR A 67 -1.01 -15.68 -0.16
CA THR A 67 -2.32 -15.83 0.50
C THR A 67 -2.31 -17.09 1.38
N GLN A 68 -3.20 -17.14 2.37
CA GLN A 68 -3.30 -18.29 3.28
C GLN A 68 -3.60 -19.59 2.53
N ASP A 69 -4.42 -19.51 1.47
CA ASP A 69 -4.76 -20.68 0.66
C ASP A 69 -3.76 -20.93 -0.49
N ARG A 70 -2.71 -20.12 -0.56
CA ARG A 70 -1.64 -20.22 -1.54
C ARG A 70 -2.08 -20.09 -3.01
N ARG A 71 -3.24 -19.50 -3.26
CA ARG A 71 -3.69 -19.23 -4.62
C ARG A 71 -2.87 -18.15 -5.31
N LEU A 72 -2.33 -17.23 -4.52
CA LEU A 72 -1.48 -16.15 -5.00
C LEU A 72 -0.16 -16.17 -4.26
N THR A 73 0.93 -16.13 -5.01
CA THR A 73 2.27 -15.92 -4.48
C THR A 73 2.86 -14.71 -5.16
N SER A 74 3.43 -13.80 -4.38
CA SER A 74 4.02 -12.57 -4.90
C SER A 74 5.42 -12.39 -4.34
N VAL A 75 6.36 -12.03 -5.21
CA VAL A 75 7.73 -11.70 -4.81
C VAL A 75 7.93 -10.23 -5.05
N TRP A 76 8.33 -9.51 -4.00
CA TRP A 76 8.50 -8.06 -4.03
C TRP A 76 9.97 -7.73 -3.90
N THR A 77 10.48 -6.90 -4.80
CA THR A 77 11.87 -6.49 -4.79
C THR A 77 11.95 -4.99 -4.91
N VAL A 78 12.53 -4.33 -3.90
CA VAL A 78 12.82 -2.90 -3.99
C VAL A 78 14.05 -2.76 -4.88
N THR A 79 13.91 -2.05 -6.00
CA THR A 79 14.96 -1.97 -7.02
C THR A 79 15.74 -0.67 -6.99
N GLU A 80 15.16 0.40 -6.46
CA GLU A 80 15.76 1.71 -6.55
C GLU A 80 15.19 2.64 -5.48
N ASP A 81 16.04 3.47 -4.89
CA ASP A 81 15.64 4.60 -4.06
C ASP A 81 15.71 5.87 -4.90
N TYR A 82 14.75 6.78 -4.72
CA TYR A 82 14.74 8.05 -5.41
C TYR A 82 14.06 9.12 -4.56
N GLN A 83 14.13 10.35 -4.99
CA GLN A 83 13.47 11.47 -4.32
C GLN A 83 12.52 12.18 -5.28
N LYS A 84 11.41 12.66 -4.74
CA LYS A 84 10.43 13.42 -5.48
C LYS A 84 9.82 14.46 -4.55
N GLN A 85 9.98 15.75 -4.88
CA GLN A 85 9.42 16.84 -4.08
C GLN A 85 9.77 16.72 -2.59
N ASP A 86 11.04 16.48 -2.29
CA ASP A 86 11.57 16.32 -0.93
C ASP A 86 11.09 15.08 -0.18
N LEU A 87 10.37 14.19 -0.84
CA LEU A 87 9.96 12.90 -0.26
C LEU A 87 10.94 11.81 -0.62
N SER A 88 11.18 10.91 0.33
CA SER A 88 11.93 9.68 0.08
C SER A 88 11.03 8.67 -0.59
N CYS A 89 11.46 8.16 -1.74
CA CYS A 89 10.67 7.24 -2.56
C CYS A 89 11.44 5.97 -2.86
N ARG A 90 10.72 4.89 -3.16
CA ARG A 90 11.31 3.61 -3.54
C ARG A 90 10.51 3.00 -4.69
N LYS A 91 11.21 2.41 -5.66
CA LYS A 91 10.59 1.59 -6.68
C LYS A 91 10.59 0.13 -6.23
N MET A 92 9.47 -0.54 -6.42
CA MET A 92 9.30 -1.95 -6.07
C MET A 92 8.69 -2.71 -7.23
N THR A 93 9.30 -3.82 -7.59
CA THR A 93 8.76 -4.75 -8.57
C THR A 93 7.96 -5.82 -7.84
N LEU A 94 6.74 -6.06 -8.31
CA LEU A 94 5.87 -7.12 -7.80
C LEU A 94 5.72 -8.18 -8.90
N GLU A 95 6.21 -9.38 -8.63
CA GLU A 95 6.06 -10.51 -9.52
C GLU A 95 5.07 -11.48 -8.87
N THR A 96 3.88 -11.62 -9.47
CA THR A 96 2.78 -12.36 -8.87
C THR A 96 2.41 -13.54 -9.75
N VAL A 97 2.26 -14.70 -9.12
CA VAL A 97 1.83 -15.94 -9.78
C VAL A 97 0.41 -16.27 -9.32
N LYS A 98 -0.50 -16.44 -10.27
CA LYS A 98 -1.87 -16.86 -10.05
C LYS A 98 -2.26 -17.87 -11.12
N ALA A 99 -2.70 -19.06 -10.70
CA ALA A 99 -3.14 -20.13 -11.61
C ALA A 99 -2.10 -20.43 -12.70
N GLY A 100 -0.83 -20.43 -12.34
CA GLY A 100 0.26 -20.71 -13.27
C GLY A 100 0.67 -19.55 -14.17
N GLU A 101 -0.02 -18.41 -14.10
CA GLU A 101 0.34 -17.23 -14.86
C GLU A 101 1.13 -16.25 -14.00
N THR A 102 2.21 -15.72 -14.58
CA THR A 102 3.09 -14.75 -13.92
C THR A 102 2.81 -13.35 -14.44
N SER A 103 2.60 -12.40 -13.54
CA SER A 103 2.46 -10.99 -13.82
C SER A 103 3.60 -10.24 -13.15
N ARG A 104 4.20 -9.27 -13.84
CA ARG A 104 5.29 -8.47 -13.30
C ARG A 104 4.99 -6.98 -13.53
N VAL A 105 4.98 -6.21 -12.46
CA VAL A 105 4.77 -4.77 -12.51
C VAL A 105 5.76 -4.06 -11.59
N THR A 106 6.13 -2.84 -11.94
CA THR A 106 7.00 -2.01 -11.12
C THR A 106 6.27 -0.71 -10.79
N TYR A 107 6.24 -0.39 -9.51
CA TYR A 107 5.59 0.83 -9.02
C TYR A 107 6.54 1.65 -8.17
N GLY A 108 6.35 2.98 -8.20
CA GLY A 108 6.99 3.88 -7.26
C GLY A 108 6.09 4.17 -6.08
N PHE A 109 6.70 4.30 -4.91
CA PHE A 109 6.02 4.66 -3.66
C PHE A 109 6.84 5.74 -2.96
N CYS A 110 6.16 6.74 -2.42
CA CYS A 110 6.81 7.82 -1.69
C CYS A 110 6.30 7.84 -0.26
N LYS A 111 7.21 8.04 0.70
CA LYS A 111 6.86 8.04 2.11
C LYS A 111 6.36 9.42 2.50
N MET A 112 5.14 9.48 3.00
CA MET A 112 4.52 10.67 3.54
C MET A 112 4.09 10.37 4.97
N ASP A 113 4.69 11.07 5.93
CA ASP A 113 4.56 10.77 7.36
C ASP A 113 5.03 9.33 7.63
N GLU A 114 4.16 8.44 8.06
CA GLU A 114 4.54 7.06 8.34
C GLU A 114 4.04 6.06 7.30
N ASN A 115 3.43 6.55 6.22
CA ASN A 115 2.82 5.70 5.20
C ASN A 115 3.48 5.87 3.84
N TRP A 116 3.59 4.77 3.12
CA TRP A 116 4.02 4.77 1.74
C TRP A 116 2.80 4.94 0.84
N LEU A 117 2.81 5.97 0.02
CA LEU A 117 1.75 6.25 -0.92
C LEU A 117 2.20 5.95 -2.33
N PHE A 118 1.28 5.44 -3.13
CA PHE A 118 1.53 5.16 -4.53
C PHE A 118 1.90 6.44 -5.29
N ASP A 119 3.01 6.40 -6.02
CA ASP A 119 3.45 7.49 -6.89
C ASP A 119 2.76 7.32 -8.23
N LEU A 120 1.81 8.21 -8.52
CA LEU A 120 0.96 8.13 -9.70
C LEU A 120 1.66 8.54 -11.01
N GLU A 121 2.90 9.01 -10.94
CA GLU A 121 3.64 9.35 -12.15
C GLU A 121 4.56 8.21 -12.61
#